data_76fb3d2f138cb6ea329edcf2bffd1851
#
_entry.id   76fb3d2f138cb6ea329edcf2bffd1851
#
_cell.length_a   1.000
_cell.length_b   1.000
_cell.length_c   1.000
_cell.angle_alpha   90.00
_cell.angle_beta   90.00
_cell.angle_gamma   90.00
#
_symmetry.space_group_name_H-M   'P 1'
#
loop_
_entity.id
_entity.type
_entity.pdbx_description
1 polymer ?
#
loop_
_entity_poly.entity_id
_entity_poly.type
_entity_poly.pdbx_seq_one_letter_code
_entity_poly.pdbx_strand_id
1 'polypeptide(L)'
;STPLYSSAASDVYKRQGLISSLFHLSLKEAAYLRERYPLIILLLPTAGIIIVLIYKFLKLTNDKGTNLVLIAVRDGKKMTWRNTLSIFSGSVLTHVCGGSAGREGAALQIGGSIGSQIGLWLRLDSKDCRLLTMCGMSAGFSALFGAPAAAAFFSMEVISVGIMHYSAIVPCVISALIGLAVSSRFGAAPDKQIIRLESADVSVYLRVLLIAVCCAVLSIVFCFVLKNSARLYRIFIRNAYIRIAAGGSAVAALTFLCGTYDYNGAGGEVINRAFVESASWEQFALKLLFTALTLGAGFKGGEIMPVFFVGATFGSALAPLLGLDCSLGAAIGMSCLFCGVTNCPVTAVLLCTELFGAEYLPLYLLACSCAYMLSGYAGLYSEQKILYSKLEPKYIDKKIGKA
;
A
#
# COMPACT_ATOMS: atom_id res chain seq x y z
N SER A 1 22.03 20.48 -19.24
CA SER A 1 20.84 20.04 -18.46
C SER A 1 21.11 18.82 -17.57
N THR A 2 22.05 17.93 -17.91
CA THR A 2 22.36 16.69 -17.19
C THR A 2 22.97 16.87 -15.76
N PRO A 3 23.86 17.83 -15.47
CA PRO A 3 24.44 18.00 -14.13
C PRO A 3 23.48 18.55 -13.08
N LEU A 4 22.51 19.38 -13.47
CA LEU A 4 21.46 19.91 -12.58
C LEU A 4 20.48 18.80 -12.13
N TYR A 5 20.24 17.81 -12.99
CA TYR A 5 19.44 16.65 -12.64
C TYR A 5 20.07 15.79 -11.55
N SER A 6 21.39 15.57 -11.59
CA SER A 6 22.05 14.71 -10.62
C SER A 6 22.14 15.34 -9.22
N SER A 7 22.38 16.66 -9.12
CA SER A 7 22.44 17.36 -7.83
C SER A 7 21.05 17.58 -7.22
N ALA A 8 20.08 18.02 -8.03
CA ALA A 8 18.70 18.17 -7.59
C ALA A 8 18.08 16.84 -7.19
N ALA A 9 18.33 15.78 -7.94
CA ALA A 9 17.95 14.43 -7.60
C ALA A 9 18.53 14.02 -6.24
N SER A 10 19.84 14.22 -5.99
CA SER A 10 20.48 13.88 -4.72
C SER A 10 19.84 14.58 -3.52
N ASP A 11 19.52 15.87 -3.64
CA ASP A 11 18.89 16.63 -2.55
C ASP A 11 17.43 16.22 -2.30
N VAL A 12 16.68 15.91 -3.39
CA VAL A 12 15.34 15.32 -3.29
C VAL A 12 15.39 14.04 -2.45
N TYR A 13 16.31 13.13 -2.78
CA TYR A 13 16.38 11.80 -2.18
C TYR A 13 16.81 11.84 -0.72
N LYS A 14 17.76 12.71 -0.36
CA LYS A 14 18.19 12.87 1.04
C LYS A 14 17.06 13.42 1.92
N ARG A 15 16.39 14.49 1.49
CA ARG A 15 15.25 15.09 2.23
C ARG A 15 14.09 14.12 2.35
N GLN A 16 13.83 13.37 1.29
CA GLN A 16 12.78 12.36 1.30
C GLN A 16 13.11 11.18 2.20
N GLY A 17 14.34 10.66 2.14
CA GLY A 17 14.79 9.60 3.04
C GLY A 17 14.63 10.02 4.51
N LEU A 18 14.99 11.26 4.86
CA LEU A 18 14.80 11.79 6.22
C LEU A 18 13.31 11.87 6.63
N ILE A 19 12.45 12.43 5.78
CA ILE A 19 11.01 12.56 6.11
C ILE A 19 10.34 11.17 6.17
N SER A 20 10.70 10.25 5.27
CA SER A 20 10.20 8.88 5.30
C SER A 20 10.69 8.12 6.54
N SER A 21 11.94 8.32 6.95
CA SER A 21 12.48 7.75 8.20
C SER A 21 11.79 8.33 9.43
N LEU A 22 11.57 9.63 9.47
CA LEU A 22 10.80 10.28 10.54
C LEU A 22 9.37 9.75 10.61
N PHE A 23 8.73 9.56 9.44
CA PHE A 23 7.40 8.96 9.36
C PHE A 23 7.41 7.53 9.88
N HIS A 24 8.38 6.71 9.47
CA HIS A 24 8.54 5.34 9.96
C HIS A 24 8.72 5.28 11.48
N LEU A 25 9.63 6.10 12.03
CA LEU A 25 9.86 6.19 13.47
C LEU A 25 8.60 6.63 14.22
N SER A 26 7.89 7.63 13.71
CA SER A 26 6.62 8.08 14.31
C SER A 26 5.57 6.97 14.35
N LEU A 27 5.52 6.10 13.33
CA LEU A 27 4.60 4.96 13.30
C LEU A 27 5.06 3.81 14.21
N LYS A 28 6.36 3.62 14.37
CA LYS A 28 6.93 2.66 15.32
C LYS A 28 6.60 3.06 16.75
N GLU A 29 6.79 4.35 17.08
CA GLU A 29 6.39 4.90 18.38
C GLU A 29 4.86 4.83 18.59
N ALA A 30 4.07 5.06 17.56
CA ALA A 30 2.62 4.90 17.59
C ALA A 30 2.20 3.45 17.94
N ALA A 31 2.88 2.45 17.37
CA ALA A 31 2.64 1.05 17.68
C ALA A 31 3.01 0.74 19.14
N TYR A 32 4.20 1.16 19.57
CA TYR A 32 4.67 0.99 20.95
C TYR A 32 3.72 1.62 21.99
N LEU A 33 3.26 2.85 21.73
CA LEU A 33 2.29 3.53 22.62
C LEU A 33 0.97 2.77 22.71
N ARG A 34 0.49 2.23 21.59
CA ARG A 34 -0.75 1.45 21.55
C ARG A 34 -0.63 0.13 22.32
N GLU A 35 0.50 -0.57 22.23
CA GLU A 35 0.77 -1.80 22.97
C GLU A 35 0.84 -1.52 24.48
N ARG A 36 1.50 -0.42 24.86
CA ARG A 36 1.63 -0.03 26.27
C ARG A 36 0.31 0.48 26.88
N TYR A 37 -0.53 1.13 26.06
CA TYR A 37 -1.79 1.73 26.49
C TYR A 37 -2.95 1.28 25.59
N PRO A 38 -3.44 0.04 25.73
CA PRO A 38 -4.47 -0.51 24.81
C PRO A 38 -5.76 0.31 24.78
N LEU A 39 -6.13 0.98 25.88
CA LEU A 39 -7.32 1.83 25.95
C LEU A 39 -7.26 3.11 25.10
N ILE A 40 -6.09 3.42 24.52
CA ILE A 40 -5.93 4.58 23.61
C ILE A 40 -6.87 4.48 22.38
N ILE A 41 -7.36 3.28 22.07
CA ILE A 41 -8.34 3.05 21.00
C ILE A 41 -9.66 3.80 21.24
N LEU A 42 -10.03 4.07 22.49
CA LEU A 42 -11.21 4.88 22.82
C LEU A 42 -11.09 6.33 22.35
N LEU A 43 -9.86 6.79 22.09
CA LEU A 43 -9.60 8.11 21.51
C LEU A 43 -9.69 8.13 19.99
N LEU A 44 -9.93 6.99 19.33
CA LEU A 44 -10.03 6.92 17.86
C LEU A 44 -11.11 7.85 17.29
N PRO A 45 -12.33 7.96 17.88
CA PRO A 45 -13.34 8.90 17.40
C PRO A 45 -12.88 10.36 17.46
N THR A 46 -12.24 10.76 18.55
CA THR A 46 -11.71 12.13 18.73
C THR A 46 -10.53 12.43 17.82
N ALA A 47 -9.62 11.49 17.65
CA ALA A 47 -8.53 11.57 16.67
C ALA A 47 -9.09 11.75 15.26
N GLY A 48 -10.16 11.06 14.91
CA GLY A 48 -10.86 11.25 13.64
C GLY A 48 -11.34 12.69 13.43
N ILE A 49 -11.98 13.29 14.45
CA ILE A 49 -12.42 14.70 14.40
C ILE A 49 -11.22 15.63 14.18
N ILE A 50 -10.11 15.39 14.89
CA ILE A 50 -8.86 16.18 14.75
C ILE A 50 -8.32 16.06 13.30
N ILE A 51 -8.35 14.86 12.71
CA ILE A 51 -7.93 14.66 11.32
C ILE A 51 -8.78 15.54 10.37
N VAL A 52 -10.11 15.53 10.52
CA VAL A 52 -10.99 16.37 9.69
C VAL A 52 -10.67 17.85 9.87
N LEU A 53 -10.40 18.31 11.09
CA LEU A 53 -10.02 19.70 11.39
C LEU A 53 -8.69 20.08 10.70
N ILE A 54 -7.66 19.22 10.79
CA ILE A 54 -6.36 19.44 10.12
C ILE A 54 -6.56 19.61 8.61
N TYR A 55 -7.33 18.71 7.97
CA TYR A 55 -7.60 18.79 6.53
C TYR A 55 -8.38 20.04 6.13
N LYS A 56 -9.34 20.47 6.96
CA LYS A 56 -10.09 21.72 6.76
C LYS A 56 -9.18 22.94 6.91
N PHE A 57 -8.34 22.98 7.96
CA PHE A 57 -7.39 24.07 8.21
C PHE A 57 -6.38 24.22 7.05
N LEU A 58 -5.88 23.10 6.52
CA LEU A 58 -4.98 23.09 5.37
C LEU A 58 -5.67 23.32 4.02
N LYS A 59 -7.00 23.53 4.02
CA LYS A 59 -7.84 23.72 2.82
C LYS A 59 -7.79 22.54 1.82
N LEU A 60 -7.70 21.31 2.34
CA LEU A 60 -7.64 20.07 1.56
C LEU A 60 -8.96 19.28 1.65
N THR A 61 -10.09 19.95 1.49
CA THR A 61 -11.44 19.35 1.65
C THR A 61 -11.77 18.26 0.61
N ASN A 62 -11.15 18.31 -0.57
CA ASN A 62 -11.31 17.34 -1.67
C ASN A 62 -10.07 16.46 -1.82
N ASP A 63 -9.53 15.93 -0.72
CA ASP A 63 -8.41 15.01 -0.76
C ASP A 63 -8.79 13.68 -1.43
N LYS A 64 -8.00 13.28 -2.43
CA LYS A 64 -8.17 12.01 -3.17
C LYS A 64 -7.26 10.89 -2.65
N GLY A 65 -6.56 11.11 -1.54
CA GLY A 65 -5.62 10.14 -1.00
C GLY A 65 -4.51 9.78 -2.00
N THR A 66 -4.15 8.51 -2.06
CA THR A 66 -3.11 7.99 -2.98
C THR A 66 -3.44 8.28 -4.45
N ASN A 67 -4.72 8.37 -4.82
CA ASN A 67 -5.12 8.75 -6.18
C ASN A 67 -4.64 10.15 -6.60
N LEU A 68 -4.37 11.07 -5.65
CA LEU A 68 -3.85 12.39 -5.96
C LEU A 68 -2.45 12.30 -6.60
N VAL A 69 -1.62 11.37 -6.14
CA VAL A 69 -0.26 11.17 -6.68
C VAL A 69 -0.33 10.66 -8.13
N LEU A 70 -1.25 9.71 -8.40
CA LEU A 70 -1.46 9.19 -9.76
C LEU A 70 -1.90 10.30 -10.73
N ILE A 71 -2.80 11.19 -10.27
CA ILE A 71 -3.22 12.36 -11.04
C ILE A 71 -2.05 13.33 -11.24
N ALA A 72 -1.21 13.53 -10.22
CA ALA A 72 -0.05 14.43 -10.33
C ALA A 72 0.94 13.95 -11.38
N VAL A 73 1.22 12.64 -11.44
CA VAL A 73 2.11 12.06 -12.45
C VAL A 73 1.46 12.07 -13.84
N ARG A 74 0.20 11.68 -13.96
CA ARG A 74 -0.48 11.58 -15.26
C ARG A 74 -0.81 12.94 -15.85
N ASP A 75 -1.47 13.79 -15.06
CA ASP A 75 -2.10 15.03 -15.53
C ASP A 75 -1.28 16.28 -15.16
N GLY A 76 -0.14 16.12 -14.48
CA GLY A 76 0.72 17.22 -14.05
C GLY A 76 0.13 18.08 -12.93
N LYS A 77 -0.83 17.55 -12.15
CA LYS A 77 -1.40 18.29 -11.02
C LYS A 77 -0.34 18.53 -9.95
N LYS A 78 -0.19 19.79 -9.56
CA LYS A 78 0.79 20.17 -8.54
C LYS A 78 0.38 19.65 -7.17
N MET A 79 1.32 19.03 -6.46
CA MET A 79 1.20 18.67 -5.05
C MET A 79 2.01 19.64 -4.21
N THR A 80 1.54 19.91 -2.99
CA THR A 80 2.12 20.91 -2.12
C THR A 80 2.54 20.30 -0.78
N TRP A 81 3.39 20.99 -0.01
CA TRP A 81 3.79 20.60 1.34
C TRP A 81 2.57 20.39 2.29
N ARG A 82 1.43 21.04 2.01
CA ARG A 82 0.19 20.84 2.76
C ARG A 82 -0.30 19.40 2.65
N ASN A 83 -0.14 18.76 1.48
CA ASN A 83 -0.48 17.35 1.29
C ASN A 83 0.43 16.45 2.14
N THR A 84 1.75 16.73 2.18
CA THR A 84 2.70 16.01 3.02
C THR A 84 2.32 16.10 4.50
N LEU A 85 2.08 17.31 5.00
CA LEU A 85 1.76 17.53 6.42
C LEU A 85 0.44 16.88 6.83
N SER A 86 -0.59 17.00 5.97
CA SER A 86 -1.92 16.44 6.27
C SER A 86 -1.92 14.92 6.31
N ILE A 87 -1.27 14.26 5.34
CA ILE A 87 -1.23 12.78 5.32
C ILE A 87 -0.31 12.24 6.41
N PHE A 88 0.81 12.91 6.71
CA PHE A 88 1.70 12.53 7.79
C PHE A 88 0.96 12.55 9.14
N SER A 89 0.41 13.71 9.52
CA SER A 89 -0.31 13.87 10.79
C SER A 89 -1.57 13.00 10.87
N GLY A 90 -2.34 12.92 9.78
CA GLY A 90 -3.54 12.09 9.72
C GLY A 90 -3.24 10.61 9.87
N SER A 91 -2.17 10.10 9.21
CA SER A 91 -1.78 8.69 9.34
C SER A 91 -1.23 8.37 10.72
N VAL A 92 -0.38 9.23 11.29
CA VAL A 92 0.16 9.02 12.65
C VAL A 92 -0.98 8.97 13.68
N LEU A 93 -1.92 9.93 13.63
CA LEU A 93 -3.09 9.92 14.52
C LEU A 93 -3.95 8.66 14.38
N THR A 94 -4.17 8.20 13.13
CA THR A 94 -4.91 6.96 12.87
C THR A 94 -4.20 5.76 13.52
N HIS A 95 -2.87 5.65 13.38
CA HIS A 95 -2.11 4.51 13.90
C HIS A 95 -1.96 4.54 15.43
N VAL A 96 -1.72 5.72 16.02
CA VAL A 96 -1.65 5.88 17.50
C VAL A 96 -2.94 5.39 18.14
N CYS A 97 -4.08 5.80 17.59
CA CYS A 97 -5.38 5.45 18.16
C CYS A 97 -5.94 4.09 17.68
N GLY A 98 -5.15 3.28 16.97
CA GLY A 98 -5.53 1.91 16.63
C GLY A 98 -6.45 1.76 15.41
N GLY A 99 -6.56 2.76 14.55
CA GLY A 99 -7.26 2.62 13.27
C GLY A 99 -6.58 1.59 12.37
N SER A 100 -7.35 0.72 11.71
CA SER A 100 -6.84 -0.33 10.82
C SER A 100 -6.47 0.26 9.46
N ALA A 101 -5.19 0.55 9.28
CA ALA A 101 -4.64 1.12 8.05
C ALA A 101 -3.17 0.78 7.89
N GLY A 102 -2.68 0.86 6.65
CA GLY A 102 -1.27 0.75 6.31
C GLY A 102 -0.56 2.10 6.30
N ARG A 103 0.73 2.07 6.04
CA ARG A 103 1.63 3.22 6.00
C ARG A 103 2.09 3.59 4.58
N GLU A 104 1.98 2.67 3.64
CA GLU A 104 2.60 2.75 2.32
C GLU A 104 1.92 3.79 1.42
N GLY A 105 0.59 3.82 1.41
CA GLY A 105 -0.17 4.86 0.68
C GLY A 105 0.16 6.26 1.15
N ALA A 106 0.41 6.43 2.46
CA ALA A 106 0.89 7.69 3.02
C ALA A 106 2.32 8.01 2.56
N ALA A 107 3.23 7.03 2.56
CA ALA A 107 4.59 7.23 2.08
C ALA A 107 4.66 7.62 0.60
N LEU A 108 3.84 6.98 -0.25
CA LEU A 108 3.71 7.36 -1.66
C LEU A 108 3.24 8.82 -1.81
N GLN A 109 2.26 9.23 -1.01
CA GLN A 109 1.76 10.61 -1.02
C GLN A 109 2.81 11.60 -0.49
N ILE A 110 3.49 11.28 0.61
CA ILE A 110 4.58 12.09 1.18
C ILE A 110 5.68 12.23 0.13
N GLY A 111 6.15 11.11 -0.41
CA GLY A 111 7.21 11.08 -1.39
C GLY A 111 6.87 11.83 -2.67
N GLY A 112 5.74 11.52 -3.27
CA GLY A 112 5.28 12.20 -4.46
C GLY A 112 5.08 13.71 -4.26
N SER A 113 4.57 14.13 -3.08
CA SER A 113 4.41 15.55 -2.76
C SER A 113 5.75 16.29 -2.65
N ILE A 114 6.76 15.67 -2.02
CA ILE A 114 8.10 16.21 -1.88
C ILE A 114 8.75 16.34 -3.27
N GLY A 115 8.70 15.26 -4.08
CA GLY A 115 9.22 15.29 -5.44
C GLY A 115 8.58 16.37 -6.31
N SER A 116 7.26 16.47 -6.28
CA SER A 116 6.51 17.54 -6.97
C SER A 116 6.90 18.95 -6.49
N GLN A 117 7.03 19.14 -5.17
CA GLN A 117 7.38 20.43 -4.58
C GLN A 117 8.80 20.88 -4.95
N ILE A 118 9.76 19.97 -4.97
CA ILE A 118 11.14 20.28 -5.37
C ILE A 118 11.19 20.65 -6.84
N GLY A 119 10.46 19.93 -7.71
CA GLY A 119 10.33 20.31 -9.12
C GLY A 119 9.78 21.73 -9.30
N LEU A 120 8.82 22.14 -8.48
CA LEU A 120 8.28 23.50 -8.49
C LEU A 120 9.28 24.55 -8.00
N TRP A 121 10.05 24.26 -6.94
CA TRP A 121 11.08 25.17 -6.43
C TRP A 121 12.23 25.39 -7.42
N LEU A 122 12.59 24.32 -8.13
CA LEU A 122 13.61 24.37 -9.18
C LEU A 122 13.08 24.94 -10.51
N ARG A 123 11.78 25.29 -10.57
CA ARG A 123 11.10 25.82 -11.77
C ARG A 123 11.26 24.90 -13.00
N LEU A 124 11.23 23.60 -12.76
CA LEU A 124 11.32 22.61 -13.83
C LEU A 124 10.03 22.57 -14.66
N ASP A 125 10.14 22.06 -15.86
CA ASP A 125 8.98 21.87 -16.73
C ASP A 125 8.01 20.82 -16.18
N SER A 126 6.84 20.67 -16.81
CA SER A 126 5.81 19.75 -16.33
C SER A 126 6.20 18.28 -16.47
N LYS A 127 7.09 17.95 -17.42
CA LYS A 127 7.55 16.56 -17.62
C LYS A 127 8.53 16.17 -16.52
N ASP A 128 9.46 17.06 -16.21
CA ASP A 128 10.45 16.86 -15.16
C ASP A 128 9.82 16.84 -13.77
N CYS A 129 8.82 17.69 -13.51
CA CYS A 129 8.04 17.63 -12.28
C CYS A 129 7.32 16.29 -12.09
N ARG A 130 6.76 15.70 -13.16
CA ARG A 130 6.15 14.36 -13.11
C ARG A 130 7.20 13.29 -12.79
N LEU A 131 8.36 13.36 -13.44
CA LEU A 131 9.47 12.45 -13.20
C LEU A 131 9.94 12.52 -11.74
N LEU A 132 10.15 13.73 -11.19
CA LEU A 132 10.52 13.90 -9.78
C LEU A 132 9.43 13.39 -8.81
N THR A 133 8.15 13.50 -9.20
CA THR A 133 7.05 12.92 -8.41
C THR A 133 7.18 11.40 -8.35
N MET A 134 7.47 10.73 -9.48
CA MET A 134 7.70 9.28 -9.54
C MET A 134 8.93 8.87 -8.73
N CYS A 135 10.03 9.61 -8.84
CA CYS A 135 11.23 9.42 -8.04
C CYS A 135 10.92 9.49 -6.55
N GLY A 136 10.10 10.47 -6.19
CA GLY A 136 9.62 10.64 -4.84
C GLY A 136 8.82 9.44 -4.33
N MET A 137 7.88 8.94 -5.11
CA MET A 137 7.13 7.71 -4.80
C MET A 137 8.06 6.52 -4.59
N SER A 138 9.03 6.36 -5.50
CA SER A 138 10.00 5.26 -5.47
C SER A 138 10.85 5.27 -4.19
N ALA A 139 11.43 6.42 -3.84
CA ALA A 139 12.22 6.55 -2.62
C ALA A 139 11.38 6.30 -1.35
N GLY A 140 10.15 6.82 -1.29
CA GLY A 140 9.25 6.63 -0.15
C GLY A 140 8.82 5.18 0.05
N PHE A 141 8.50 4.47 -1.02
CA PHE A 141 8.13 3.05 -0.98
C PHE A 141 9.32 2.18 -0.58
N SER A 142 10.49 2.43 -1.19
CA SER A 142 11.72 1.70 -0.88
C SER A 142 12.16 1.87 0.57
N ALA A 143 12.05 3.08 1.11
CA ALA A 143 12.39 3.37 2.50
C ALA A 143 11.53 2.60 3.52
N LEU A 144 10.30 2.23 3.16
CA LEU A 144 9.38 1.50 4.04
C LEU A 144 9.46 -0.02 3.89
N PHE A 145 9.64 -0.51 2.66
CA PHE A 145 9.62 -1.94 2.38
C PHE A 145 11.00 -2.59 2.32
N GLY A 146 12.06 -1.80 2.21
CA GLY A 146 13.39 -2.35 1.98
C GLY A 146 13.55 -3.05 0.62
N ALA A 147 12.67 -2.75 -0.34
CA ALA A 147 12.55 -3.40 -1.64
C ALA A 147 12.75 -2.37 -2.78
N PRO A 148 13.99 -2.00 -3.12
CA PRO A 148 14.28 -0.92 -4.05
C PRO A 148 13.88 -1.23 -5.50
N ALA A 149 14.02 -2.45 -5.98
CA ALA A 149 13.59 -2.81 -7.33
C ALA A 149 12.06 -2.73 -7.44
N ALA A 150 11.33 -3.36 -6.52
CA ALA A 150 9.88 -3.27 -6.47
C ALA A 150 9.39 -1.82 -6.38
N ALA A 151 10.04 -0.98 -5.57
CA ALA A 151 9.68 0.43 -5.40
C ALA A 151 9.83 1.25 -6.68
N ALA A 152 10.92 1.03 -7.42
CA ALA A 152 11.17 1.71 -8.70
C ALA A 152 10.11 1.32 -9.73
N PHE A 153 9.86 0.02 -9.89
CA PHE A 153 8.86 -0.48 -10.83
C PHE A 153 7.44 -0.11 -10.44
N PHE A 154 7.08 -0.15 -9.14
CA PHE A 154 5.76 0.30 -8.67
C PHE A 154 5.44 1.72 -9.09
N SER A 155 6.40 2.64 -8.93
CA SER A 155 6.22 4.04 -9.28
C SER A 155 5.97 4.28 -10.76
N MET A 156 6.42 3.37 -11.64
CA MET A 156 6.22 3.44 -13.08
C MET A 156 4.99 2.66 -13.55
N GLU A 157 4.65 1.56 -12.86
CA GLU A 157 3.61 0.62 -13.27
C GLU A 157 2.22 1.03 -12.75
N VAL A 158 2.14 1.57 -11.53
CA VAL A 158 0.85 1.85 -10.87
C VAL A 158 0.02 2.95 -11.53
N ILE A 159 0.63 3.77 -12.38
CA ILE A 159 -0.03 4.94 -12.99
C ILE A 159 -1.02 4.53 -14.06
N SER A 160 -0.63 3.56 -14.89
CA SER A 160 -1.43 3.10 -16.03
C SER A 160 -1.19 1.63 -16.32
N VAL A 161 -2.24 0.84 -16.34
CA VAL A 161 -2.18 -0.59 -16.71
C VAL A 161 -1.93 -0.73 -18.20
N GLY A 162 -0.94 -1.55 -18.58
CA GLY A 162 -0.57 -1.82 -19.96
C GLY A 162 0.48 -0.88 -20.55
N ILE A 163 0.92 0.15 -19.81
CA ILE A 163 2.06 1.01 -20.22
C ILE A 163 2.94 1.29 -19.00
N MET A 164 4.24 1.18 -19.20
CA MET A 164 5.25 1.53 -18.21
C MET A 164 6.05 2.74 -18.67
N HIS A 165 6.32 3.68 -17.77
CA HIS A 165 7.08 4.89 -18.05
C HIS A 165 8.60 4.63 -18.02
N TYR A 166 9.15 3.97 -19.02
CA TYR A 166 10.56 3.54 -19.08
C TYR A 166 11.58 4.69 -18.95
N SER A 167 11.23 5.90 -19.38
CA SER A 167 12.10 7.09 -19.18
C SER A 167 12.41 7.38 -17.72
N ALA A 168 11.60 6.88 -16.79
CA ALA A 168 11.77 7.06 -15.36
C ALA A 168 12.61 5.95 -14.69
N ILE A 169 13.02 4.89 -15.42
CA ILE A 169 13.64 3.72 -14.79
C ILE A 169 14.90 4.08 -14.01
N VAL A 170 15.86 4.74 -14.64
CA VAL A 170 17.14 5.10 -14.01
C VAL A 170 16.93 6.04 -12.81
N PRO A 171 16.22 7.17 -12.93
CA PRO A 171 16.02 8.06 -11.80
C PRO A 171 15.19 7.43 -10.68
N CYS A 172 14.20 6.57 -10.95
CA CYS A 172 13.44 5.86 -9.93
C CYS A 172 14.30 4.81 -9.19
N VAL A 173 15.14 4.05 -9.90
CA VAL A 173 16.05 3.08 -9.28
C VAL A 173 17.05 3.77 -8.37
N ILE A 174 17.69 4.85 -8.84
CA ILE A 174 18.63 5.62 -8.00
C ILE A 174 17.91 6.19 -6.77
N SER A 175 16.70 6.71 -6.95
CA SER A 175 15.87 7.21 -5.83
C SER A 175 15.56 6.14 -4.79
N ALA A 176 15.17 4.95 -5.25
CA ALA A 176 14.86 3.81 -4.39
C ALA A 176 16.07 3.37 -3.58
N LEU A 177 17.24 3.24 -4.23
CA LEU A 177 18.49 2.86 -3.57
C LEU A 177 18.93 3.88 -2.50
N ILE A 178 18.84 5.18 -2.82
CA ILE A 178 19.16 6.24 -1.85
C ILE A 178 18.14 6.25 -0.70
N GLY A 179 16.84 6.08 -1.01
CA GLY A 179 15.79 5.97 -0.01
C GLY A 179 16.03 4.83 0.97
N LEU A 180 16.40 3.64 0.45
CA LEU A 180 16.80 2.48 1.25
C LEU A 180 18.06 2.76 2.10
N ALA A 181 19.11 3.31 1.49
CA ALA A 181 20.36 3.59 2.19
C ALA A 181 20.19 4.58 3.35
N VAL A 182 19.30 5.56 3.19
CA VAL A 182 18.96 6.49 4.27
C VAL A 182 18.14 5.78 5.35
N SER A 183 17.07 5.08 4.98
CA SER A 183 16.18 4.43 5.95
C SER A 183 16.87 3.33 6.76
N SER A 184 17.81 2.59 6.15
CA SER A 184 18.60 1.55 6.82
C SER A 184 19.45 2.10 7.97
N ARG A 185 19.94 3.34 7.85
CA ARG A 185 20.68 4.03 8.95
C ARG A 185 19.82 4.32 10.18
N PHE A 186 18.48 4.36 10.00
CA PHE A 186 17.52 4.57 11.08
C PHE A 186 16.84 3.26 11.54
N GLY A 187 17.37 2.10 11.12
CA GLY A 187 16.84 0.80 11.53
C GLY A 187 15.46 0.47 10.98
N ALA A 188 15.13 0.99 9.79
CA ALA A 188 13.82 0.83 9.16
C ALA A 188 13.73 -0.37 8.19
N ALA A 189 14.78 -1.19 8.08
CA ALA A 189 14.77 -2.37 7.21
C ALA A 189 13.77 -3.42 7.74
N PRO A 190 12.86 -3.94 6.91
CA PRO A 190 11.98 -5.03 7.31
C PRO A 190 12.77 -6.34 7.47
N ASP A 191 12.28 -7.19 8.37
CA ASP A 191 12.82 -8.54 8.53
C ASP A 191 12.47 -9.38 7.28
N LYS A 192 13.45 -10.13 6.78
CA LYS A 192 13.21 -11.08 5.68
C LYS A 192 12.48 -12.30 6.21
N GLN A 193 11.41 -12.66 5.52
CA GLN A 193 10.65 -13.86 5.83
C GLN A 193 11.28 -15.07 5.13
N ILE A 194 11.29 -16.22 5.81
CA ILE A 194 11.84 -17.46 5.29
C ILE A 194 10.69 -18.34 4.78
N ILE A 195 10.77 -18.73 3.51
CA ILE A 195 9.85 -19.71 2.92
C ILE A 195 10.44 -21.11 3.09
N ARG A 196 9.59 -22.05 3.49
CA ARG A 196 9.94 -23.47 3.62
C ARG A 196 9.34 -24.25 2.46
N LEU A 197 10.18 -24.72 1.57
CA LEU A 197 9.80 -25.60 0.46
C LEU A 197 10.98 -26.53 0.16
N GLU A 198 10.73 -27.85 0.25
CA GLU A 198 11.77 -28.86 0.02
C GLU A 198 12.06 -29.05 -1.47
N SER A 199 11.02 -29.03 -2.32
CA SER A 199 11.14 -29.17 -3.78
C SER A 199 9.96 -28.55 -4.50
N ALA A 200 10.19 -27.97 -5.67
CA ALA A 200 9.15 -27.44 -6.54
C ALA A 200 8.83 -28.41 -7.69
N ASP A 201 8.00 -29.40 -7.45
CA ASP A 201 7.48 -30.31 -8.47
C ASP A 201 6.24 -29.73 -9.17
N VAL A 202 5.76 -30.40 -10.23
CA VAL A 202 4.57 -29.97 -11.00
C VAL A 202 3.33 -29.86 -10.10
N SER A 203 3.21 -30.69 -9.08
CA SER A 203 2.09 -30.69 -8.14
C SER A 203 2.08 -29.39 -7.31
N VAL A 204 3.25 -28.89 -6.89
CA VAL A 204 3.37 -27.59 -6.19
C VAL A 204 2.90 -26.44 -7.08
N TYR A 205 3.29 -26.41 -8.36
CA TYR A 205 2.84 -25.37 -9.30
C TYR A 205 1.31 -25.36 -9.45
N LEU A 206 0.67 -26.52 -9.55
CA LEU A 206 -0.80 -26.61 -9.65
C LEU A 206 -1.51 -26.11 -8.37
N ARG A 207 -0.97 -26.46 -7.20
CA ARG A 207 -1.51 -26.02 -5.91
C ARG A 207 -1.33 -24.50 -5.71
N VAL A 208 -0.17 -23.95 -6.08
CA VAL A 208 0.10 -22.51 -6.07
C VAL A 208 -0.83 -21.77 -7.03
N LEU A 209 -1.11 -22.34 -8.22
CA LEU A 209 -2.08 -21.78 -9.16
C LEU A 209 -3.49 -21.70 -8.55
N LEU A 210 -3.90 -22.71 -7.79
CA LEU A 210 -5.19 -22.70 -7.09
C LEU A 210 -5.26 -21.57 -6.04
N ILE A 211 -4.20 -21.39 -5.24
CA ILE A 211 -4.11 -20.24 -4.31
C ILE A 211 -4.23 -18.93 -5.08
N ALA A 212 -3.55 -18.80 -6.21
CA ALA A 212 -3.57 -17.58 -7.03
C ALA A 212 -4.97 -17.26 -7.58
N VAL A 213 -5.73 -18.27 -8.01
CA VAL A 213 -7.13 -18.12 -8.47
C VAL A 213 -8.01 -17.63 -7.31
N CYS A 214 -7.91 -18.26 -6.14
CA CYS A 214 -8.66 -17.83 -4.96
C CYS A 214 -8.31 -16.40 -4.54
N CYS A 215 -7.02 -16.03 -4.57
CA CYS A 215 -6.56 -14.67 -4.27
C CYS A 215 -7.01 -13.65 -5.32
N ALA A 216 -7.13 -14.03 -6.59
CA ALA A 216 -7.70 -13.15 -7.61
C ALA A 216 -9.16 -12.79 -7.30
N VAL A 217 -9.97 -13.77 -6.92
CA VAL A 217 -11.35 -13.53 -6.47
C VAL A 217 -11.38 -12.67 -5.21
N LEU A 218 -10.52 -12.98 -4.22
CA LEU A 218 -10.41 -12.20 -2.99
C LEU A 218 -9.99 -10.74 -3.27
N SER A 219 -9.16 -10.49 -4.29
CA SER A 219 -8.75 -9.13 -4.69
C SER A 219 -9.93 -8.30 -5.20
N ILE A 220 -10.84 -8.92 -5.96
CA ILE A 220 -12.06 -8.27 -6.43
C ILE A 220 -12.96 -7.93 -5.24
N VAL A 221 -13.16 -8.88 -4.31
CA VAL A 221 -13.94 -8.69 -3.09
C VAL A 221 -13.35 -7.58 -2.23
N PHE A 222 -12.03 -7.55 -2.05
CA PHE A 222 -11.32 -6.53 -1.29
C PHE A 222 -11.57 -5.13 -1.86
N CYS A 223 -11.38 -4.94 -3.16
CA CYS A 223 -11.64 -3.66 -3.84
C CYS A 223 -13.12 -3.25 -3.74
N PHE A 224 -14.04 -4.19 -3.90
CA PHE A 224 -15.48 -3.96 -3.80
C PHE A 224 -15.88 -3.51 -2.40
N VAL A 225 -15.41 -4.20 -1.36
CA VAL A 225 -15.73 -3.88 0.04
C VAL A 225 -15.22 -2.49 0.41
N LEU A 226 -13.95 -2.15 0.12
CA LEU A 226 -13.40 -0.82 0.42
C LEU A 226 -14.13 0.30 -0.32
N LYS A 227 -14.40 0.12 -1.60
CA LYS A 227 -15.11 1.12 -2.41
C LYS A 227 -16.54 1.35 -1.92
N ASN A 228 -17.24 0.26 -1.61
CA ASN A 228 -18.63 0.36 -1.15
C ASN A 228 -18.73 0.85 0.29
N SER A 229 -17.82 0.50 1.20
CA SER A 229 -17.81 1.03 2.56
C SER A 229 -17.73 2.56 2.55
N ALA A 230 -16.80 3.13 1.77
CA ALA A 230 -16.69 4.58 1.62
C ALA A 230 -17.93 5.23 1.00
N ARG A 231 -18.60 4.53 0.08
CA ARG A 231 -19.87 4.99 -0.52
C ARG A 231 -21.02 4.96 0.48
N LEU A 232 -21.18 3.87 1.20
CA LEU A 232 -22.21 3.67 2.23
C LEU A 232 -22.09 4.73 3.33
N TYR A 233 -20.90 4.93 3.87
CA TYR A 233 -20.68 5.98 4.86
C TYR A 233 -21.10 7.36 4.38
N ARG A 234 -20.84 7.73 3.10
CA ARG A 234 -21.24 9.03 2.54
C ARG A 234 -22.74 9.14 2.32
N ILE A 235 -23.42 8.04 2.02
CA ILE A 235 -24.89 8.01 1.83
C ILE A 235 -25.58 8.20 3.18
N PHE A 236 -25.19 7.41 4.20
CA PHE A 236 -25.85 7.43 5.50
C PHE A 236 -25.42 8.61 6.38
N ILE A 237 -24.15 9.03 6.31
CA ILE A 237 -23.59 10.06 7.18
C ILE A 237 -22.88 11.12 6.31
N ARG A 238 -23.61 12.16 5.91
CA ARG A 238 -23.08 13.24 5.07
C ARG A 238 -22.05 14.11 5.81
N ASN A 239 -22.25 14.34 7.12
CA ASN A 239 -21.34 15.14 7.92
C ASN A 239 -20.02 14.37 8.16
N ALA A 240 -18.88 14.95 7.72
CA ALA A 240 -17.56 14.32 7.83
C ALA A 240 -17.12 14.07 9.28
N TYR A 241 -17.48 14.97 10.21
CA TYR A 241 -17.14 14.83 11.63
C TYR A 241 -17.88 13.66 12.28
N ILE A 242 -19.20 13.58 12.04
CA ILE A 242 -20.03 12.48 12.58
C ILE A 242 -19.60 11.16 11.94
N ARG A 243 -19.32 11.16 10.64
CA ARG A 243 -18.92 9.98 9.90
C ARG A 243 -17.63 9.36 10.44
N ILE A 244 -16.60 10.19 10.63
CA ILE A 244 -15.30 9.68 11.10
C ILE A 244 -15.37 9.26 12.57
N ALA A 245 -16.13 9.99 13.41
CA ALA A 245 -16.37 9.61 14.79
C ALA A 245 -17.14 8.28 14.91
N ALA A 246 -18.21 8.10 14.13
CA ALA A 246 -18.98 6.85 14.07
C ALA A 246 -18.13 5.68 13.61
N GLY A 247 -17.26 5.86 12.58
CA GLY A 247 -16.32 4.85 12.13
C GLY A 247 -15.30 4.49 13.20
N GLY A 248 -14.72 5.48 13.88
CA GLY A 248 -13.81 5.25 15.00
C GLY A 248 -14.46 4.50 16.16
N SER A 249 -15.69 4.86 16.53
CA SER A 249 -16.47 4.15 17.55
C SER A 249 -16.78 2.71 17.14
N ALA A 250 -17.12 2.46 15.86
CA ALA A 250 -17.38 1.12 15.34
C ALA A 250 -16.12 0.24 15.40
N VAL A 251 -14.94 0.78 15.03
CA VAL A 251 -13.67 0.07 15.14
C VAL A 251 -13.31 -0.24 16.58
N ALA A 252 -13.47 0.72 17.50
CA ALA A 252 -13.22 0.51 18.91
C ALA A 252 -14.15 -0.57 19.49
N ALA A 253 -15.45 -0.47 19.23
CA ALA A 253 -16.43 -1.47 19.67
C ALA A 253 -16.11 -2.88 19.14
N LEU A 254 -15.75 -2.98 17.85
CA LEU A 254 -15.40 -4.26 17.23
C LEU A 254 -14.11 -4.85 17.82
N THR A 255 -13.13 -4.00 18.18
CA THR A 255 -11.92 -4.46 18.86
C THR A 255 -12.25 -5.12 20.21
N PHE A 256 -13.11 -4.49 21.02
CA PHE A 256 -13.54 -5.08 22.29
C PHE A 256 -14.39 -6.35 22.11
N LEU A 257 -15.24 -6.39 21.08
CA LEU A 257 -16.02 -7.60 20.76
C LEU A 257 -15.16 -8.78 20.32
N CYS A 258 -14.09 -8.52 19.54
CA CYS A 258 -13.14 -9.56 19.14
C CYS A 258 -12.18 -9.97 20.27
N GLY A 259 -12.04 -9.18 21.32
CA GLY A 259 -11.12 -9.46 22.44
C GLY A 259 -9.63 -9.42 22.05
N THR A 260 -9.28 -8.90 20.88
CA THR A 260 -7.90 -8.82 20.37
C THR A 260 -7.63 -7.51 19.63
N TYR A 261 -6.38 -7.07 19.68
CA TYR A 261 -5.90 -5.89 18.95
C TYR A 261 -5.19 -6.24 17.63
N ASP A 262 -5.18 -7.49 17.20
CA ASP A 262 -4.50 -8.01 16.02
C ASP A 262 -4.91 -7.32 14.72
N TYR A 263 -6.15 -6.85 14.64
CA TYR A 263 -6.72 -6.19 13.45
C TYR A 263 -6.49 -4.68 13.40
N ASN A 264 -5.97 -4.09 14.49
CA ASN A 264 -5.67 -2.67 14.58
C ASN A 264 -4.32 -2.32 13.94
N GLY A 265 -4.16 -1.05 13.52
CA GLY A 265 -2.94 -0.58 12.87
C GLY A 265 -2.59 -1.35 11.61
N ALA A 266 -1.29 -1.49 11.33
CA ALA A 266 -0.77 -2.15 10.14
C ALA A 266 -0.88 -3.69 10.18
N GLY A 267 -0.75 -4.31 11.37
CA GLY A 267 -0.88 -5.76 11.56
C GLY A 267 0.35 -6.57 11.16
N GLY A 268 1.56 -5.99 11.21
CA GLY A 268 2.80 -6.66 10.82
C GLY A 268 3.10 -7.93 11.60
N GLU A 269 2.80 -7.97 12.90
CA GLU A 269 3.02 -9.15 13.73
C GLU A 269 2.17 -10.35 13.29
N VAL A 270 0.91 -10.13 12.92
CA VAL A 270 0.05 -11.19 12.41
C VAL A 270 0.54 -11.69 11.05
N ILE A 271 1.02 -10.78 10.19
CA ILE A 271 1.67 -11.17 8.93
C ILE A 271 2.86 -12.09 9.24
N ASN A 272 3.76 -11.70 10.17
CA ASN A 272 4.91 -12.50 10.53
C ASN A 272 4.51 -13.88 11.10
N ARG A 273 3.47 -13.94 11.96
CA ARG A 273 2.92 -15.20 12.47
C ARG A 273 2.41 -16.11 11.34
N ALA A 274 1.76 -15.56 10.32
CA ALA A 274 1.24 -16.33 9.19
C ALA A 274 2.32 -17.02 8.35
N PHE A 275 3.60 -16.62 8.46
CA PHE A 275 4.74 -17.33 7.86
C PHE A 275 5.28 -18.48 8.71
N VAL A 276 4.92 -18.53 9.99
CA VAL A 276 5.43 -19.54 10.93
C VAL A 276 4.39 -20.61 11.23
N GLU A 277 3.13 -20.19 11.34
CA GLU A 277 1.99 -21.05 11.67
C GLU A 277 0.77 -20.74 10.78
N SER A 278 -0.09 -21.73 10.62
CA SER A 278 -1.30 -21.55 9.81
C SER A 278 -2.24 -20.52 10.44
N ALA A 279 -2.63 -19.53 9.67
CA ALA A 279 -3.55 -18.50 10.09
C ALA A 279 -4.99 -19.02 10.21
N SER A 280 -5.78 -18.41 11.11
CA SER A 280 -7.20 -18.72 11.25
C SER A 280 -8.02 -18.05 10.14
N TRP A 281 -9.11 -18.71 9.72
CA TRP A 281 -9.96 -18.25 8.61
C TRP A 281 -10.62 -16.89 8.85
N GLU A 282 -10.90 -16.55 10.12
CA GLU A 282 -11.50 -15.27 10.47
C GLU A 282 -10.54 -14.07 10.29
N GLN A 283 -9.23 -14.30 10.35
CA GLN A 283 -8.24 -13.21 10.38
C GLN A 283 -8.28 -12.33 9.14
N PHE A 284 -8.31 -12.92 7.94
CA PHE A 284 -8.37 -12.12 6.71
C PHE A 284 -9.69 -11.35 6.58
N ALA A 285 -10.81 -11.96 6.98
CA ALA A 285 -12.12 -11.34 6.88
C ALA A 285 -12.29 -10.18 7.89
N LEU A 286 -11.86 -10.38 9.13
CA LEU A 286 -11.88 -9.35 10.16
C LEU A 286 -10.97 -8.18 9.79
N LYS A 287 -9.74 -8.45 9.31
CA LYS A 287 -8.85 -7.37 8.85
C LYS A 287 -9.47 -6.54 7.73
N LEU A 288 -10.10 -7.19 6.75
CA LEU A 288 -10.80 -6.50 5.67
C LEU A 288 -11.94 -5.62 6.23
N LEU A 289 -12.72 -6.13 7.18
CA LEU A 289 -13.81 -5.39 7.83
C LEU A 289 -13.29 -4.17 8.61
N PHE A 290 -12.28 -4.36 9.48
CA PHE A 290 -11.67 -3.28 10.25
C PHE A 290 -11.11 -2.17 9.35
N THR A 291 -10.44 -2.56 8.26
CA THR A 291 -9.90 -1.61 7.28
C THR A 291 -11.00 -0.86 6.55
N ALA A 292 -12.06 -1.57 6.14
CA ALA A 292 -13.20 -0.97 5.47
C ALA A 292 -13.93 0.04 6.36
N LEU A 293 -14.09 -0.27 7.66
CA LEU A 293 -14.68 0.66 8.65
C LEU A 293 -13.78 1.87 8.86
N THR A 294 -12.47 1.68 8.98
CA THR A 294 -11.51 2.76 9.24
C THR A 294 -11.41 3.70 8.03
N LEU A 295 -10.98 3.17 6.88
CA LEU A 295 -10.73 3.99 5.69
C LEU A 295 -12.02 4.51 5.06
N GLY A 296 -13.09 3.72 5.09
CA GLY A 296 -14.40 4.11 4.61
C GLY A 296 -14.99 5.30 5.34
N ALA A 297 -14.78 5.41 6.65
CA ALA A 297 -15.20 6.55 7.47
C ALA A 297 -14.42 7.84 7.16
N GLY A 298 -13.19 7.72 6.61
CA GLY A 298 -12.36 8.87 6.22
C GLY A 298 -11.07 9.03 7.02
N PHE A 299 -10.70 8.07 7.86
CA PHE A 299 -9.37 8.01 8.49
C PHE A 299 -8.29 7.96 7.41
N LYS A 300 -7.07 8.34 7.79
CA LYS A 300 -5.95 8.45 6.87
C LYS A 300 -4.94 7.34 7.10
N GLY A 301 -4.44 6.77 6.01
CA GLY A 301 -3.49 5.68 5.99
C GLY A 301 -3.46 5.04 4.60
N GLY A 302 -2.68 3.96 4.45
CA GLY A 302 -2.58 3.19 3.22
C GLY A 302 -3.45 1.93 3.24
N GLU A 303 -3.70 1.40 2.07
CA GLU A 303 -4.43 0.14 1.90
C GLU A 303 -3.51 -1.07 1.73
N ILE A 304 -2.21 -0.88 1.42
CA ILE A 304 -1.30 -1.96 1.00
C ILE A 304 -0.97 -2.93 2.16
N MET A 305 -0.65 -2.44 3.38
CA MET A 305 -0.43 -3.37 4.50
C MET A 305 -1.67 -4.20 4.85
N PRO A 306 -2.89 -3.64 4.90
CA PRO A 306 -4.11 -4.46 4.97
C PRO A 306 -4.23 -5.50 3.85
N VAL A 307 -3.83 -5.17 2.61
CA VAL A 307 -3.77 -6.16 1.51
C VAL A 307 -2.78 -7.26 1.81
N PHE A 308 -1.59 -6.93 2.28
CA PHE A 308 -0.59 -7.93 2.67
C PHE A 308 -1.08 -8.83 3.81
N PHE A 309 -1.71 -8.24 4.83
CA PHE A 309 -2.31 -9.00 5.92
C PHE A 309 -3.36 -9.98 5.42
N VAL A 310 -4.33 -9.49 4.65
CA VAL A 310 -5.42 -10.32 4.12
C VAL A 310 -4.88 -11.40 3.20
N GLY A 311 -3.92 -11.08 2.33
CA GLY A 311 -3.30 -12.04 1.43
C GLY A 311 -2.47 -13.09 2.16
N ALA A 312 -1.61 -12.66 3.10
CA ALA A 312 -0.77 -13.56 3.88
C ALA A 312 -1.61 -14.53 4.73
N THR A 313 -2.59 -14.01 5.49
CA THR A 313 -3.42 -14.85 6.37
C THR A 313 -4.35 -15.79 5.57
N PHE A 314 -4.92 -15.32 4.45
CA PHE A 314 -5.71 -16.16 3.58
C PHE A 314 -4.88 -17.28 2.93
N GLY A 315 -3.72 -16.93 2.38
CA GLY A 315 -2.82 -17.90 1.74
C GLY A 315 -2.26 -18.91 2.74
N SER A 316 -1.88 -18.44 3.95
CA SER A 316 -1.42 -19.30 5.05
C SER A 316 -2.51 -20.27 5.53
N ALA A 317 -3.77 -19.82 5.64
CA ALA A 317 -4.89 -20.69 6.03
C ALA A 317 -5.24 -21.71 4.95
N LEU A 318 -5.10 -21.37 3.66
CA LEU A 318 -5.42 -22.24 2.54
C LEU A 318 -4.34 -23.29 2.26
N ALA A 319 -3.06 -22.95 2.49
CA ALA A 319 -1.92 -23.80 2.13
C ALA A 319 -1.96 -25.20 2.73
N PRO A 320 -2.24 -25.41 4.04
CA PRO A 320 -2.29 -26.74 4.64
C PRO A 320 -3.39 -27.64 4.01
N LEU A 321 -4.52 -27.06 3.57
CA LEU A 321 -5.59 -27.82 2.90
C LEU A 321 -5.12 -28.37 1.54
N LEU A 322 -4.10 -27.73 0.96
CA LEU A 322 -3.49 -28.14 -0.30
C LEU A 322 -2.20 -28.95 -0.08
N GLY A 323 -1.84 -29.26 1.17
CA GLY A 323 -0.59 -29.93 1.51
C GLY A 323 0.65 -29.10 1.18
N LEU A 324 0.55 -27.78 1.34
CA LEU A 324 1.67 -26.83 1.22
C LEU A 324 2.02 -26.24 2.59
N ASP A 325 3.27 -25.82 2.75
CA ASP A 325 3.69 -25.09 3.96
C ASP A 325 3.01 -23.73 4.05
N CYS A 326 2.63 -23.31 5.26
CA CYS A 326 1.95 -22.04 5.52
C CYS A 326 2.81 -20.84 5.07
N SER A 327 4.13 -20.92 5.15
CA SER A 327 5.03 -19.83 4.72
C SER A 327 4.95 -19.56 3.22
N LEU A 328 4.92 -20.63 2.40
CA LEU A 328 4.72 -20.51 0.96
C LEU A 328 3.33 -19.96 0.65
N GLY A 329 2.30 -20.47 1.33
CA GLY A 329 0.94 -19.96 1.18
C GLY A 329 0.81 -18.49 1.52
N ALA A 330 1.41 -18.04 2.61
CA ALA A 330 1.45 -16.63 3.01
C ALA A 330 2.14 -15.75 1.97
N ALA A 331 3.30 -16.16 1.46
CA ALA A 331 4.05 -15.42 0.44
C ALA A 331 3.26 -15.30 -0.88
N ILE A 332 2.71 -16.41 -1.38
CA ILE A 332 1.90 -16.43 -2.61
C ILE A 332 0.62 -15.61 -2.42
N GLY A 333 -0.09 -15.80 -1.29
CA GLY A 333 -1.32 -15.08 -0.99
C GLY A 333 -1.10 -13.57 -0.91
N MET A 334 -0.05 -13.13 -0.21
CA MET A 334 0.34 -11.73 -0.10
C MET A 334 0.62 -11.11 -1.47
N SER A 335 1.36 -11.81 -2.29
CA SER A 335 1.79 -11.37 -3.63
C SER A 335 0.64 -11.28 -4.61
N CYS A 336 -0.17 -12.33 -4.67
CA CYS A 336 -1.32 -12.42 -5.58
C CYS A 336 -2.37 -11.37 -5.24
N LEU A 337 -2.67 -11.18 -3.94
CA LEU A 337 -3.64 -10.18 -3.54
C LEU A 337 -3.13 -8.77 -3.87
N PHE A 338 -1.86 -8.47 -3.57
CA PHE A 338 -1.24 -7.20 -3.94
C PHE A 338 -1.28 -6.96 -5.45
N CYS A 339 -0.89 -7.96 -6.25
CA CYS A 339 -0.93 -7.91 -7.70
C CYS A 339 -2.35 -7.60 -8.22
N GLY A 340 -3.35 -8.33 -7.72
CA GLY A 340 -4.75 -8.20 -8.16
C GLY A 340 -5.37 -6.85 -7.82
N VAL A 341 -5.08 -6.28 -6.63
CA VAL A 341 -5.65 -5.00 -6.21
C VAL A 341 -4.93 -3.78 -6.78
N THR A 342 -3.62 -3.89 -7.08
CA THR A 342 -2.82 -2.77 -7.63
C THR A 342 -2.69 -2.80 -9.14
N ASN A 343 -2.93 -3.94 -9.76
CA ASN A 343 -2.69 -4.20 -11.19
C ASN A 343 -1.21 -4.01 -11.61
N CYS A 344 -0.27 -4.39 -10.71
CA CYS A 344 1.17 -4.22 -10.88
C CYS A 344 1.88 -5.59 -10.82
N PRO A 345 1.82 -6.42 -11.90
CA PRO A 345 2.39 -7.77 -11.87
C PRO A 345 3.92 -7.79 -11.77
N VAL A 346 4.62 -6.90 -12.48
CA VAL A 346 6.09 -6.83 -12.41
C VAL A 346 6.54 -6.43 -11.01
N THR A 347 5.91 -5.41 -10.44
CA THR A 347 6.17 -4.98 -9.06
C THR A 347 5.92 -6.09 -8.05
N ALA A 348 4.81 -6.84 -8.20
CA ALA A 348 4.47 -7.93 -7.28
C ALA A 348 5.52 -9.03 -7.28
N VAL A 349 5.99 -9.45 -8.44
CA VAL A 349 7.06 -10.45 -8.58
C VAL A 349 8.37 -9.96 -7.98
N LEU A 350 8.78 -8.72 -8.29
CA LEU A 350 10.01 -8.12 -7.72
C LEU A 350 9.92 -7.99 -6.20
N LEU A 351 8.76 -7.60 -5.68
CA LEU A 351 8.55 -7.48 -4.24
C LEU A 351 8.74 -8.82 -3.53
N CYS A 352 8.17 -9.91 -4.08
CA CYS A 352 8.38 -11.25 -3.55
C CYS A 352 9.84 -11.66 -3.57
N THR A 353 10.51 -11.39 -4.68
CA THR A 353 11.93 -11.72 -4.86
C THR A 353 12.81 -11.00 -3.84
N GLU A 354 12.52 -9.73 -3.54
CA GLU A 354 13.27 -8.94 -2.57
C GLU A 354 12.95 -9.30 -1.12
N LEU A 355 11.69 -9.64 -0.81
CA LEU A 355 11.25 -9.96 0.56
C LEU A 355 11.49 -11.43 0.94
N PHE A 356 11.31 -12.36 0.00
CA PHE A 356 11.30 -13.80 0.28
C PHE A 356 12.44 -14.58 -0.40
N GLY A 357 13.21 -13.91 -1.27
CA GLY A 357 14.30 -14.52 -2.04
C GLY A 357 13.92 -14.89 -3.46
N ALA A 358 14.94 -14.99 -4.32
CA ALA A 358 14.79 -15.25 -5.76
C ALA A 358 14.62 -16.74 -6.09
N GLU A 359 14.81 -17.63 -5.12
CA GLU A 359 14.78 -19.08 -5.30
C GLU A 359 13.46 -19.58 -5.89
N TYR A 360 12.34 -18.96 -5.48
CA TYR A 360 10.99 -19.35 -5.90
C TYR A 360 10.41 -18.43 -6.99
N LEU A 361 11.26 -17.71 -7.72
CA LEU A 361 10.85 -16.79 -8.78
C LEU A 361 9.86 -17.40 -9.80
N PRO A 362 10.00 -18.66 -10.28
CA PRO A 362 9.02 -19.25 -11.19
C PRO A 362 7.61 -19.38 -10.58
N LEU A 363 7.50 -19.66 -9.28
CA LEU A 363 6.22 -19.73 -8.56
C LEU A 363 5.59 -18.34 -8.44
N TYR A 364 6.38 -17.31 -8.14
CA TYR A 364 5.87 -15.93 -8.09
C TYR A 364 5.38 -15.44 -9.45
N LEU A 365 6.13 -15.74 -10.52
CA LEU A 365 5.76 -15.40 -11.90
C LEU A 365 4.42 -16.02 -12.28
N LEU A 366 4.26 -17.33 -12.06
CA LEU A 366 3.02 -18.04 -12.34
C LEU A 366 1.85 -17.47 -11.54
N ALA A 367 2.02 -17.33 -10.23
CA ALA A 367 0.97 -16.92 -9.32
C ALA A 367 0.52 -15.46 -9.58
N CYS A 368 1.47 -14.52 -9.70
CA CYS A 368 1.16 -13.12 -9.97
C CYS A 368 0.55 -12.91 -11.35
N SER A 369 1.00 -13.64 -12.38
CA SER A 369 0.42 -13.57 -13.73
C SER A 369 -1.03 -14.04 -13.74
N CYS A 370 -1.31 -15.17 -13.07
CA CYS A 370 -2.67 -15.68 -12.90
C CYS A 370 -3.56 -14.67 -12.15
N ALA A 371 -3.10 -14.16 -11.02
CA ALA A 371 -3.84 -13.18 -10.22
C ALA A 371 -4.10 -11.88 -11.00
N TYR A 372 -3.13 -11.40 -11.77
CA TYR A 372 -3.28 -10.22 -12.62
C TYR A 372 -4.39 -10.39 -13.67
N MET A 373 -4.39 -11.52 -14.38
CA MET A 373 -5.39 -11.77 -15.42
C MET A 373 -6.78 -11.94 -14.82
N LEU A 374 -6.92 -12.77 -13.79
CA LEU A 374 -8.23 -13.16 -13.22
C LEU A 374 -8.84 -12.08 -12.32
N SER A 375 -8.07 -11.11 -11.80
CA SER A 375 -8.62 -9.95 -11.07
C SER A 375 -9.42 -8.99 -11.96
N GLY A 376 -9.43 -9.21 -13.26
CA GLY A 376 -10.16 -8.39 -14.22
C GLY A 376 -9.74 -6.92 -14.12
N TYR A 377 -10.73 -6.03 -14.13
CA TYR A 377 -10.51 -4.58 -14.06
C TYR A 377 -10.82 -4.00 -12.68
N ALA A 378 -10.82 -4.82 -11.64
CA ALA A 378 -10.87 -4.35 -10.26
C ALA A 378 -9.54 -3.68 -9.86
N GLY A 379 -9.58 -2.75 -8.91
CA GLY A 379 -8.38 -2.11 -8.37
C GLY A 379 -8.70 -1.10 -7.29
N LEU A 380 -7.71 -0.85 -6.43
CA LEU A 380 -7.80 0.10 -5.31
C LEU A 380 -7.81 1.55 -5.79
N TYR A 381 -7.04 1.84 -6.84
CA TYR A 381 -6.80 3.20 -7.28
C TYR A 381 -7.79 3.60 -8.38
N SER A 382 -8.87 4.28 -8.01
CA SER A 382 -9.93 4.70 -8.95
C SER A 382 -9.45 5.64 -10.06
N GLU A 383 -8.30 6.30 -9.88
CA GLU A 383 -7.70 7.18 -10.89
C GLU A 383 -6.65 6.47 -11.76
N GLN A 384 -6.33 5.21 -11.49
CA GLN A 384 -5.51 4.40 -12.36
C GLN A 384 -6.25 4.16 -13.68
N LYS A 385 -5.57 4.34 -14.81
CA LYS A 385 -6.12 4.09 -16.14
C LYS A 385 -5.74 2.71 -16.63
N ILE A 386 -6.65 2.08 -17.36
CA ILE A 386 -6.39 0.87 -18.14
C ILE A 386 -6.28 1.32 -19.60
N LEU A 387 -5.07 1.30 -20.12
CA LEU A 387 -4.81 1.72 -21.50
C LEU A 387 -4.94 0.56 -22.47
N TYR A 388 -4.42 -0.60 -22.09
CA TYR A 388 -4.56 -1.84 -22.87
C TYR A 388 -5.31 -2.90 -22.06
N SER A 389 -6.08 -3.74 -22.77
CA SER A 389 -6.75 -4.88 -22.16
C SER A 389 -5.74 -5.86 -21.58
N LYS A 390 -6.11 -6.51 -20.47
CA LYS A 390 -5.30 -7.57 -19.85
C LYS A 390 -5.37 -8.89 -20.64
N LEU A 391 -6.43 -9.10 -21.40
CA LEU A 391 -6.75 -10.37 -22.05
C LEU A 391 -6.55 -10.32 -23.57
N GLU A 392 -6.68 -9.16 -24.18
CA GLU A 392 -6.63 -8.98 -25.62
C GLU A 392 -5.69 -7.81 -25.97
N PRO A 393 -5.00 -7.82 -27.12
CA PRO A 393 -4.16 -6.70 -27.55
C PRO A 393 -5.02 -5.53 -28.08
N LYS A 394 -5.88 -4.98 -27.20
CA LYS A 394 -6.84 -3.93 -27.51
C LYS A 394 -6.61 -2.70 -26.64
N TYR A 395 -6.58 -1.52 -27.27
CA TYR A 395 -6.55 -0.24 -26.57
C TYR A 395 -7.94 0.11 -26.01
N ILE A 396 -8.04 0.44 -24.71
CA ILE A 396 -9.32 0.64 -24.03
C ILE A 396 -9.47 2.07 -23.49
N ASP A 397 -8.41 2.67 -22.92
CA ASP A 397 -8.38 3.98 -22.24
C ASP A 397 -9.57 4.24 -21.30
N LYS A 398 -9.74 3.38 -20.30
CA LYS A 398 -10.78 3.52 -19.29
C LYS A 398 -10.18 3.65 -17.88
N LYS A 399 -10.91 4.28 -16.96
CA LYS A 399 -10.57 4.25 -15.53
C LYS A 399 -11.01 2.95 -14.89
N ILE A 400 -10.27 2.50 -13.86
CA ILE A 400 -10.62 1.34 -13.05
C ILE A 400 -12.06 1.45 -12.53
N GLY A 401 -12.81 0.35 -12.63
CA GLY A 401 -14.20 0.26 -12.20
C GLY A 401 -15.22 0.93 -13.14
N LYS A 402 -14.77 1.39 -14.33
CA LYS A 402 -15.63 1.85 -15.44
C LYS A 402 -15.35 1.08 -16.74
N ALA A 403 -14.52 0.04 -16.65
CA ALA A 403 -14.18 -0.84 -17.78
C ALA A 403 -15.17 -1.99 -17.90
#